data_7a5914d2d9471132db5ca1c33bfbf704
#
_entry.id   7a5914d2d9471132db5ca1c33bfbf704
#
_cell.length_a   1.000
_cell.length_b   1.000
_cell.length_c   1.000
_cell.angle_alpha   90.00
_cell.angle_beta   90.00
_cell.angle_gamma   90.00
#
_symmetry.space_group_name_H-M   'P 1'
#
loop_
_entity.id
_entity.type
_entity.pdbx_description
1 polymer ?
#
loop_
_entity_poly.entity_id
_entity_poly.type
_entity_poly.pdbx_seq_one_letter_code
_entity_poly.pdbx_strand_id
1 'polypeptide(L)'
;NERVRKMKIVETKFYGQLIVVSDYILLGILWVIVCLPVITIVPATCAVFYVMAQWKGEGSGNIIYFFFQGIKQHFGKNLFLSLLTIIIYFLVNQLLEEQTIVLSISGYVVLLIYSMFLLSWIYVISENKDITFLQIFEQSAWKVFFDFLRNILCCVLLLGFVLLIFLFPPFIFIFAGGVWKLVSIILTIGNER
;
A
#
# COMPACT_ATOMS: atom_id res chain seq x y z
N ASN A 1 -39.05 19.64 -18.15
CA ASN A 1 -37.76 20.28 -17.76
C ASN A 1 -37.07 19.63 -16.53
N GLU A 2 -37.81 19.15 -15.53
CA GLU A 2 -37.20 18.49 -14.34
C GLU A 2 -36.55 17.12 -14.66
N ARG A 3 -37.16 16.31 -15.52
CA ARG A 3 -36.58 14.99 -15.92
C ARG A 3 -35.26 15.14 -16.66
N VAL A 4 -35.15 16.11 -17.53
CA VAL A 4 -33.89 16.38 -18.28
C VAL A 4 -32.81 16.90 -17.35
N ARG A 5 -33.15 17.70 -16.34
CA ARG A 5 -32.24 18.20 -15.32
C ARG A 5 -31.74 17.07 -14.39
N LYS A 6 -32.63 16.16 -13.98
CA LYS A 6 -32.29 14.98 -13.18
C LYS A 6 -31.39 14.01 -13.97
N MET A 7 -31.67 13.76 -15.27
CA MET A 7 -30.80 12.92 -16.11
C MET A 7 -29.40 13.52 -16.27
N LYS A 8 -29.28 14.82 -16.54
CA LYS A 8 -27.94 15.47 -16.61
C LYS A 8 -27.17 15.40 -15.30
N ILE A 9 -27.82 15.52 -14.16
CA ILE A 9 -27.18 15.40 -12.83
C ILE A 9 -26.72 13.96 -12.57
N VAL A 10 -27.51 12.95 -12.97
CA VAL A 10 -27.18 11.53 -12.83
C VAL A 10 -26.00 11.17 -13.78
N GLU A 11 -26.04 11.63 -15.02
CA GLU A 11 -24.94 11.44 -15.98
C GLU A 11 -23.65 12.08 -15.49
N THR A 12 -23.69 13.28 -14.90
CA THR A 12 -22.50 13.97 -14.37
C THR A 12 -21.91 13.24 -13.15
N LYS A 13 -22.76 12.72 -12.26
CA LYS A 13 -22.32 11.93 -11.10
C LYS A 13 -21.74 10.58 -11.51
N PHE A 14 -22.38 9.90 -12.47
CA PHE A 14 -21.91 8.62 -12.99
C PHE A 14 -20.56 8.78 -13.71
N TYR A 15 -20.42 9.85 -14.51
CA TYR A 15 -19.17 10.16 -15.19
C TYR A 15 -18.03 10.48 -14.20
N GLY A 16 -18.33 11.22 -13.13
CA GLY A 16 -17.37 11.48 -12.06
C GLY A 16 -16.89 10.20 -11.36
N GLN A 17 -17.80 9.24 -11.11
CA GLN A 17 -17.41 7.95 -10.53
C GLN A 17 -16.55 7.11 -11.46
N LEU A 18 -16.84 7.11 -12.78
CA LEU A 18 -16.03 6.41 -13.78
C LEU A 18 -14.60 6.97 -13.85
N ILE A 19 -14.43 8.29 -13.77
CA ILE A 19 -13.11 8.93 -13.74
C ILE A 19 -12.33 8.42 -12.52
N VAL A 20 -12.94 8.45 -11.34
CA VAL A 20 -12.29 7.99 -10.11
C VAL A 20 -11.86 6.51 -10.20
N VAL A 21 -12.73 5.64 -10.73
CA VAL A 21 -12.38 4.23 -10.93
C VAL A 21 -11.23 4.08 -11.93
N SER A 22 -11.25 4.82 -13.03
CA SER A 22 -10.17 4.83 -14.02
C SER A 22 -8.84 5.26 -13.40
N ASP A 23 -8.86 6.27 -12.52
CA ASP A 23 -7.68 6.76 -11.82
C ASP A 23 -7.06 5.70 -10.90
N TYR A 24 -7.88 4.92 -10.18
CA TYR A 24 -7.39 3.80 -9.38
C TYR A 24 -6.84 2.65 -10.24
N ILE A 25 -7.45 2.35 -11.38
CA ILE A 25 -6.94 1.34 -12.31
C ILE A 25 -5.58 1.79 -12.85
N LEU A 26 -5.45 3.04 -13.28
CA LEU A 26 -4.20 3.60 -13.77
C LEU A 26 -3.10 3.55 -12.70
N LEU A 27 -3.44 3.91 -11.47
CA LEU A 27 -2.52 3.85 -10.33
C LEU A 27 -2.07 2.41 -10.06
N GLY A 28 -2.98 1.43 -10.15
CA GLY A 28 -2.67 0.01 -10.01
C GLY A 28 -1.73 -0.49 -11.09
N ILE A 29 -1.96 -0.10 -12.36
CA ILE A 29 -1.10 -0.45 -13.49
C ILE A 29 0.32 0.14 -13.30
N LEU A 30 0.43 1.42 -12.92
CA LEU A 30 1.73 2.05 -12.64
C LEU A 30 2.47 1.32 -11.53
N TRP A 31 1.76 0.95 -10.45
CA TRP A 31 2.34 0.19 -9.35
C TRP A 31 2.89 -1.16 -9.83
N VAL A 32 2.11 -1.94 -10.60
CA VAL A 32 2.54 -3.25 -11.12
C VAL A 32 3.77 -3.12 -12.02
N ILE A 33 3.79 -2.15 -12.94
CA ILE A 33 4.93 -1.92 -13.84
C ILE A 33 6.21 -1.62 -13.04
N VAL A 34 6.12 -0.75 -12.04
CA VAL A 34 7.29 -0.38 -11.22
C VAL A 34 7.69 -1.49 -10.25
N CYS A 35 6.79 -2.39 -9.86
CA CYS A 35 7.08 -3.55 -9.03
C CYS A 35 7.79 -4.70 -9.80
N LEU A 36 7.92 -4.65 -11.12
CA LEU A 36 8.64 -5.70 -11.89
C LEU A 36 10.03 -5.98 -11.35
N PRO A 37 10.87 -4.99 -11.01
CA PRO A 37 12.05 -5.25 -10.20
C PRO A 37 11.61 -5.39 -8.73
N VAL A 38 11.82 -6.55 -8.13
CA VAL A 38 11.39 -6.84 -6.74
C VAL A 38 11.89 -5.77 -5.73
N ILE A 39 13.06 -5.21 -5.99
CA ILE A 39 13.67 -4.17 -5.13
C ILE A 39 12.87 -2.86 -5.10
N THR A 40 11.99 -2.61 -6.06
CA THR A 40 11.18 -1.39 -6.16
C THR A 40 9.78 -1.53 -5.56
N ILE A 41 9.42 -2.69 -4.98
CA ILE A 41 8.09 -2.93 -4.39
C ILE A 41 7.79 -1.90 -3.28
N VAL A 42 8.73 -1.66 -2.35
CA VAL A 42 8.51 -0.70 -1.26
C VAL A 42 8.45 0.74 -1.79
N PRO A 43 9.38 1.24 -2.61
CA PRO A 43 9.26 2.58 -3.21
C PRO A 43 7.98 2.76 -4.01
N ALA A 44 7.56 1.76 -4.79
CA ALA A 44 6.33 1.81 -5.58
C ALA A 44 5.08 1.91 -4.69
N THR A 45 5.06 1.13 -3.61
CA THR A 45 3.94 1.16 -2.66
C THR A 45 3.88 2.50 -1.91
N CYS A 46 5.02 3.04 -1.47
CA CYS A 46 5.09 4.39 -0.89
C CYS A 46 4.56 5.46 -1.87
N ALA A 47 4.88 5.33 -3.17
CA ALA A 47 4.37 6.25 -4.19
C ALA A 47 2.84 6.19 -4.33
N VAL A 48 2.24 4.99 -4.26
CA VAL A 48 0.78 4.84 -4.26
C VAL A 48 0.14 5.58 -3.08
N PHE A 49 0.67 5.40 -1.87
CA PHE A 49 0.17 6.10 -0.69
C PHE A 49 0.37 7.62 -0.80
N TYR A 50 1.50 8.06 -1.35
CA TYR A 50 1.75 9.48 -1.60
C TYR A 50 0.71 10.09 -2.55
N VAL A 51 0.39 9.43 -3.68
CA VAL A 51 -0.67 9.87 -4.60
C VAL A 51 -2.01 9.98 -3.88
N MET A 52 -2.37 8.97 -3.08
CA MET A 52 -3.62 8.96 -2.33
C MET A 52 -3.70 10.08 -1.29
N ALA A 53 -2.57 10.43 -0.65
CA ALA A 53 -2.50 11.55 0.27
C ALA A 53 -2.71 12.90 -0.44
N GLN A 54 -2.15 13.08 -1.65
CA GLN A 54 -2.37 14.28 -2.46
C GLN A 54 -3.83 14.42 -2.91
N TRP A 55 -4.49 13.32 -3.27
CA TRP A 55 -5.91 13.36 -3.68
C TRP A 55 -6.87 13.81 -2.57
N LYS A 56 -6.50 13.71 -1.30
CA LYS A 56 -7.30 14.24 -0.18
C LYS A 56 -7.33 15.77 -0.17
N GLY A 57 -6.32 16.44 -0.74
CA GLY A 57 -6.19 17.90 -0.71
C GLY A 57 -6.68 18.61 -1.98
N GLU A 58 -6.39 18.08 -3.17
CA GLU A 58 -6.49 18.82 -4.44
C GLU A 58 -7.36 18.14 -5.51
N GLY A 59 -7.96 16.95 -5.24
CA GLY A 59 -8.68 16.16 -6.23
C GLY A 59 -7.76 15.35 -7.15
N SER A 60 -8.31 14.77 -8.23
CA SER A 60 -7.56 13.96 -9.20
C SER A 60 -6.62 14.84 -10.04
N GLY A 61 -5.42 15.08 -9.55
CA GLY A 61 -4.34 15.71 -10.29
C GLY A 61 -3.64 14.75 -11.24
N ASN A 62 -2.52 15.18 -11.83
CA ASN A 62 -1.73 14.33 -12.73
C ASN A 62 -1.12 13.14 -11.96
N ILE A 63 -1.78 11.96 -12.03
CA ILE A 63 -1.42 10.73 -11.32
C ILE A 63 0.03 10.33 -11.59
N ILE A 64 0.42 10.36 -12.86
CA ILE A 64 1.76 9.96 -13.30
C ILE A 64 2.81 10.85 -12.64
N TYR A 65 2.58 12.15 -12.64
CA TYR A 65 3.50 13.11 -12.01
C TYR A 65 3.65 12.86 -10.50
N PHE A 66 2.53 12.75 -9.78
CA PHE A 66 2.56 12.50 -8.34
C PHE A 66 3.14 11.13 -7.99
N PHE A 67 2.90 10.11 -8.82
CA PHE A 67 3.47 8.78 -8.61
C PHE A 67 5.01 8.80 -8.71
N PHE A 68 5.57 9.40 -9.76
CA PHE A 68 7.02 9.52 -9.90
C PHE A 68 7.64 10.47 -8.85
N GLN A 69 6.93 11.49 -8.42
CA GLN A 69 7.34 12.34 -7.31
C GLN A 69 7.39 11.54 -6.00
N GLY A 70 6.38 10.71 -5.74
CA GLY A 70 6.34 9.81 -4.58
C GLY A 70 7.47 8.78 -4.57
N ILE A 71 7.86 8.23 -5.73
CA ILE A 71 9.03 7.35 -5.84
C ILE A 71 10.30 8.09 -5.45
N LYS A 72 10.50 9.31 -5.95
CA LYS A 72 11.70 10.11 -5.68
C LYS A 72 11.79 10.54 -4.22
N GLN A 73 10.63 10.79 -3.61
CA GLN A 73 10.58 11.15 -2.20
C GLN A 73 11.09 9.97 -1.35
N HIS A 74 12.13 10.22 -0.56
CA HIS A 74 12.73 9.20 0.31
C HIS A 74 13.22 7.93 -0.40
N PHE A 75 13.56 8.00 -1.70
CA PHE A 75 13.95 6.83 -2.50
C PHE A 75 15.02 5.98 -1.82
N GLY A 76 16.09 6.59 -1.31
CA GLY A 76 17.18 5.85 -0.64
C GLY A 76 16.72 5.10 0.62
N LYS A 77 15.84 5.70 1.43
CA LYS A 77 15.28 5.05 2.64
C LYS A 77 14.39 3.87 2.29
N ASN A 78 13.56 4.03 1.26
CA ASN A 78 12.67 2.98 0.78
C ASN A 78 13.43 1.85 0.08
N LEU A 79 14.49 2.18 -0.65
CA LEU A 79 15.36 1.18 -1.27
C LEU A 79 16.10 0.34 -0.21
N PHE A 80 16.60 0.98 0.85
CA PHE A 80 17.21 0.29 1.99
C PHE A 80 16.23 -0.70 2.64
N LEU A 81 14.98 -0.26 2.85
CA LEU A 81 13.94 -1.14 3.41
C LEU A 81 13.60 -2.30 2.47
N SER A 82 13.62 -2.09 1.14
CA SER A 82 13.44 -3.17 0.17
C SER A 82 14.55 -4.22 0.27
N LEU A 83 15.80 -3.80 0.39
CA LEU A 83 16.92 -4.71 0.59
C LEU A 83 16.78 -5.50 1.89
N LEU A 84 16.41 -4.82 2.98
CA LEU A 84 16.15 -5.46 4.25
C LEU A 84 15.03 -6.51 4.13
N THR A 85 13.96 -6.20 3.39
CA THR A 85 12.86 -7.13 3.12
C THR A 85 13.33 -8.41 2.44
N ILE A 86 14.20 -8.28 1.43
CA ILE A 86 14.77 -9.43 0.71
C ILE A 86 15.62 -10.29 1.67
N ILE A 87 16.43 -9.66 2.51
CA ILE A 87 17.28 -10.37 3.49
C ILE A 87 16.40 -11.12 4.50
N ILE A 88 15.39 -10.46 5.07
CA ILE A 88 14.48 -11.09 6.03
C ILE A 88 13.71 -12.26 5.40
N TYR A 89 13.22 -12.07 4.17
CA TYR A 89 12.55 -13.14 3.44
C TYR A 89 13.46 -14.37 3.25
N PHE A 90 14.73 -14.14 2.88
CA PHE A 90 15.71 -15.23 2.71
C PHE A 90 15.98 -15.96 4.03
N LEU A 91 16.19 -15.20 5.13
CA LEU A 91 16.42 -15.79 6.45
C LEU A 91 15.22 -16.60 6.93
N VAL A 92 14.00 -16.07 6.76
CA VAL A 92 12.79 -16.79 7.16
C VAL A 92 12.57 -18.02 6.31
N ASN A 93 12.87 -17.98 5.01
CA ASN A 93 12.79 -19.18 4.15
C ASN A 93 13.66 -20.31 4.68
N GLN A 94 14.88 -20.02 5.14
CA GLN A 94 15.74 -21.04 5.77
C GLN A 94 15.12 -21.62 7.04
N LEU A 95 14.46 -20.78 7.87
CA LEU A 95 13.75 -21.27 9.07
C LEU A 95 12.56 -22.17 8.72
N LEU A 96 11.90 -21.90 7.59
CA LEU A 96 10.73 -22.69 7.14
C LEU A 96 11.13 -24.02 6.51
N GLU A 97 12.33 -24.14 5.94
CA GLU A 97 12.90 -25.38 5.40
C GLU A 97 13.30 -26.37 6.49
N GLU A 98 13.55 -25.92 7.70
CA GLU A 98 13.85 -26.77 8.86
C GLU A 98 12.60 -27.61 9.23
N GLN A 99 12.83 -28.92 9.43
CA GLN A 99 11.73 -29.88 9.70
C GLN A 99 11.09 -29.73 11.11
N THR A 100 11.53 -28.77 11.90
CA THR A 100 11.06 -28.56 13.28
C THR A 100 9.83 -27.64 13.29
N ILE A 101 8.70 -28.13 13.75
CA ILE A 101 7.43 -27.40 13.83
C ILE A 101 7.60 -26.04 14.53
N VAL A 102 8.39 -25.99 15.59
CA VAL A 102 8.64 -24.77 16.39
C VAL A 102 9.32 -23.68 15.53
N LEU A 103 10.34 -24.05 14.75
CA LEU A 103 11.04 -23.12 13.86
C LEU A 103 10.14 -22.63 12.73
N SER A 104 9.32 -23.50 12.15
CA SER A 104 8.36 -23.10 11.11
C SER A 104 7.33 -22.11 11.65
N ILE A 105 6.75 -22.35 12.82
CA ILE A 105 5.81 -21.42 13.47
C ILE A 105 6.50 -20.08 13.75
N SER A 106 7.73 -20.08 14.27
CA SER A 106 8.47 -18.85 14.54
C SER A 106 8.72 -18.03 13.27
N GLY A 107 9.01 -18.69 12.14
CA GLY A 107 9.17 -18.05 10.83
C GLY A 107 7.90 -17.31 10.37
N TYR A 108 6.74 -17.95 10.50
CA TYR A 108 5.46 -17.29 10.14
C TYR A 108 5.14 -16.10 11.06
N VAL A 109 5.42 -16.21 12.37
CA VAL A 109 5.25 -15.09 13.31
C VAL A 109 6.14 -13.91 12.95
N VAL A 110 7.41 -14.17 12.62
CA VAL A 110 8.34 -13.12 12.19
C VAL A 110 7.85 -12.43 10.91
N LEU A 111 7.37 -13.20 9.90
CA LEU A 111 6.80 -12.63 8.68
C LEU A 111 5.58 -11.75 8.96
N LEU A 112 4.70 -12.17 9.85
CA LEU A 112 3.52 -11.41 10.22
C LEU A 112 3.88 -10.09 10.90
N ILE A 113 4.75 -10.11 11.90
CA ILE A 113 5.22 -8.89 12.60
C ILE A 113 5.93 -7.96 11.62
N TYR A 114 6.78 -8.51 10.76
CA TYR A 114 7.50 -7.74 9.76
C TYR A 114 6.58 -7.10 8.72
N SER A 115 5.54 -7.81 8.26
CA SER A 115 4.56 -7.26 7.33
C SER A 115 3.77 -6.09 7.94
N MET A 116 3.40 -6.18 9.23
CA MET A 116 2.80 -5.08 9.97
C MET A 116 3.73 -3.87 10.08
N PHE A 117 5.01 -4.12 10.34
CA PHE A 117 6.02 -3.06 10.39
C PHE A 117 6.20 -2.38 9.03
N LEU A 118 6.25 -3.14 7.93
CA LEU A 118 6.29 -2.60 6.58
C LEU A 118 5.11 -1.68 6.26
N LEU A 119 3.89 -2.11 6.58
CA LEU A 119 2.69 -1.30 6.36
C LEU A 119 2.73 -0.01 7.16
N SER A 120 3.12 -0.08 8.43
CA SER A 120 3.27 1.10 9.29
C SER A 120 4.35 2.05 8.77
N TRP A 121 5.49 1.53 8.27
CA TRP A 121 6.56 2.32 7.67
C TRP A 121 6.09 3.06 6.43
N ILE A 122 5.43 2.35 5.50
CA ILE A 122 4.91 2.93 4.25
C ILE A 122 3.94 4.07 4.58
N TYR A 123 3.07 3.86 5.57
CA TYR A 123 2.11 4.87 6.00
C TYR A 123 2.80 6.11 6.59
N VAL A 124 3.72 5.93 7.55
CA VAL A 124 4.44 7.01 8.23
C VAL A 124 5.24 7.87 7.24
N ILE A 125 5.95 7.22 6.30
CA ILE A 125 6.78 7.93 5.33
C ILE A 125 5.95 8.69 4.29
N SER A 126 4.75 8.20 3.97
CA SER A 126 3.86 8.87 3.00
C SER A 126 3.21 10.14 3.54
N GLU A 127 3.01 10.23 4.84
CA GLU A 127 2.43 11.42 5.48
C GLU A 127 3.46 12.51 5.81
N ASN A 128 4.73 12.15 5.98
CA ASN A 128 5.77 13.05 6.46
C ASN A 128 6.82 13.33 5.38
N LYS A 129 6.99 14.60 4.98
CA LYS A 129 7.98 14.99 3.97
C LYS A 129 9.40 15.07 4.53
N ASP A 130 9.56 15.62 5.74
CA ASP A 130 10.86 15.92 6.36
C ASP A 130 11.06 15.08 7.63
N ILE A 131 11.14 13.76 7.47
CA ILE A 131 11.31 12.83 8.61
C ILE A 131 12.68 12.13 8.54
N THR A 132 13.37 12.02 9.68
CA THR A 132 14.63 11.29 9.78
C THR A 132 14.39 9.77 9.80
N PHE A 133 15.42 8.99 9.44
CA PHE A 133 15.32 7.53 9.42
C PHE A 133 14.94 6.94 10.80
N LEU A 134 15.56 7.46 11.86
CA LEU A 134 15.27 7.00 13.24
C LEU A 134 13.82 7.32 13.66
N GLN A 135 13.32 8.49 13.31
CA GLN A 135 11.95 8.87 13.61
C GLN A 135 10.93 7.99 12.86
N ILE A 136 11.22 7.62 11.58
CA ILE A 136 10.36 6.70 10.84
C ILE A 136 10.32 5.35 11.55
N PHE A 137 11.49 4.83 11.95
CA PHE A 137 11.59 3.55 12.64
C PHE A 137 10.81 3.54 13.95
N GLU A 138 11.03 4.56 14.80
CA GLU A 138 10.36 4.71 16.07
C GLU A 138 8.83 4.84 15.90
N GLN A 139 8.36 5.74 15.05
CA GLN A 139 6.93 5.94 14.81
C GLN A 139 6.27 4.70 14.21
N SER A 140 6.97 3.98 13.32
CA SER A 140 6.44 2.74 12.74
C SER A 140 6.33 1.64 13.79
N ALA A 141 7.33 1.50 14.67
CA ALA A 141 7.30 0.53 15.75
C ALA A 141 6.15 0.82 16.75
N TRP A 142 5.99 2.08 17.17
CA TRP A 142 4.87 2.50 18.01
C TRP A 142 3.51 2.21 17.33
N LYS A 143 3.39 2.51 16.04
CA LYS A 143 2.16 2.28 15.28
C LYS A 143 1.79 0.80 15.15
N VAL A 144 2.77 -0.10 15.10
CA VAL A 144 2.50 -1.55 15.13
C VAL A 144 1.81 -1.95 16.45
N PHE A 145 2.22 -1.38 17.59
CA PHE A 145 1.61 -1.68 18.89
C PHE A 145 0.23 -1.06 19.06
N PHE A 146 0.09 0.24 18.77
CA PHE A 146 -1.17 0.95 18.99
C PHE A 146 -2.26 0.59 17.98
N ASP A 147 -1.88 0.35 16.72
CA ASP A 147 -2.78 0.02 15.62
C ASP A 147 -2.78 -1.48 15.28
N PHE A 148 -2.47 -2.34 16.24
CA PHE A 148 -2.28 -3.79 16.03
C PHE A 148 -3.44 -4.44 15.27
N LEU A 149 -4.69 -4.22 15.70
CA LEU A 149 -5.88 -4.79 15.05
C LEU A 149 -6.06 -4.30 13.60
N ARG A 150 -5.73 -3.03 13.32
CA ARG A 150 -5.81 -2.46 11.96
C ARG A 150 -4.74 -3.03 11.05
N ASN A 151 -3.52 -3.18 11.57
CA ASN A 151 -2.43 -3.81 10.84
C ASN A 151 -2.75 -5.27 10.49
N ILE A 152 -3.34 -6.04 11.42
CA ILE A 152 -3.82 -7.40 11.14
C ILE A 152 -4.89 -7.36 10.04
N LEU A 153 -5.87 -6.47 10.13
CA LEU A 153 -6.92 -6.35 9.11
C LEU A 153 -6.34 -6.05 7.73
N CYS A 154 -5.34 -5.16 7.65
CA CYS A 154 -4.62 -4.89 6.40
C CYS A 154 -3.86 -6.12 5.89
N CYS A 155 -3.19 -6.88 6.77
CA CYS A 155 -2.50 -8.11 6.38
C CYS A 155 -3.48 -9.16 5.83
N VAL A 156 -4.63 -9.35 6.48
CA VAL A 156 -5.68 -10.28 6.02
C VAL A 156 -6.23 -9.84 4.66
N LEU A 157 -6.48 -8.55 4.46
CA LEU A 157 -6.94 -8.01 3.19
C LEU A 157 -5.92 -8.23 2.07
N LEU A 158 -4.63 -7.98 2.32
CA LEU A 158 -3.57 -8.21 1.35
C LEU A 158 -3.40 -9.70 1.04
N LEU A 159 -3.51 -10.57 2.04
CA LEU A 159 -3.45 -12.02 1.85
C LEU A 159 -4.62 -12.50 0.99
N GLY A 160 -5.84 -12.01 1.24
CA GLY A 160 -7.00 -12.26 0.40
C GLY A 160 -6.80 -11.79 -1.04
N PHE A 161 -6.15 -10.63 -1.22
CA PHE A 161 -5.83 -10.11 -2.56
C PHE A 161 -4.80 -10.98 -3.29
N VAL A 162 -3.77 -11.47 -2.60
CA VAL A 162 -2.78 -12.41 -3.17
C VAL A 162 -3.46 -13.71 -3.60
N LEU A 163 -4.36 -14.26 -2.79
CA LEU A 163 -5.15 -15.45 -3.16
C LEU A 163 -6.03 -15.20 -4.40
N LEU A 164 -6.64 -14.03 -4.49
CA LEU A 164 -7.46 -13.64 -5.64
C LEU A 164 -6.62 -13.52 -6.92
N ILE A 165 -5.41 -12.97 -6.84
CA ILE A 165 -4.47 -12.93 -7.98
C ILE A 165 -4.05 -14.33 -8.39
N PHE A 166 -3.83 -15.24 -7.43
CA PHE A 166 -3.46 -16.61 -7.72
C PHE A 166 -4.58 -17.36 -8.49
N LEU A 167 -5.85 -17.08 -8.18
CA LEU A 167 -7.00 -17.62 -8.91
C LEU A 167 -7.13 -17.04 -10.32
N PHE A 168 -6.92 -15.72 -10.45
CA PHE A 168 -7.07 -15.02 -11.73
C PHE A 168 -6.08 -13.86 -11.85
N PRO A 169 -4.88 -14.07 -12.44
CA PRO A 169 -3.80 -13.10 -12.51
C PRO A 169 -4.18 -11.71 -13.05
N PRO A 170 -5.07 -11.54 -14.06
CA PRO A 170 -5.45 -10.21 -14.54
C PRO A 170 -6.08 -9.29 -13.50
N PHE A 171 -6.59 -9.81 -12.38
CA PHE A 171 -7.17 -9.00 -11.31
C PHE A 171 -6.19 -8.04 -10.65
N ILE A 172 -4.88 -8.32 -10.73
CA ILE A 172 -3.86 -7.40 -10.21
C ILE A 172 -3.94 -6.02 -10.87
N PHE A 173 -4.18 -5.95 -12.19
CA PHE A 173 -4.23 -4.67 -12.92
C PHE A 173 -5.48 -3.86 -12.58
N ILE A 174 -6.59 -4.51 -12.30
CA ILE A 174 -7.89 -3.85 -12.07
C ILE A 174 -8.02 -3.45 -10.59
N PHE A 175 -7.69 -4.36 -9.67
CA PHE A 175 -8.00 -4.21 -8.26
C PHE A 175 -6.85 -3.67 -7.40
N ALA A 176 -5.59 -3.68 -7.88
CA ALA A 176 -4.44 -3.23 -7.08
C ALA A 176 -4.63 -1.82 -6.50
N GLY A 177 -5.03 -0.84 -7.32
CA GLY A 177 -5.28 0.52 -6.85
C GLY A 177 -6.41 0.60 -5.82
N GLY A 178 -7.50 -0.16 -6.02
CA GLY A 178 -8.62 -0.24 -5.08
C GLY A 178 -8.24 -0.88 -3.74
N VAL A 179 -7.45 -1.95 -3.76
CA VAL A 179 -6.95 -2.62 -2.55
C VAL A 179 -6.05 -1.68 -1.75
N TRP A 180 -5.12 -0.99 -2.40
CA TRP A 180 -4.27 0.00 -1.73
C TRP A 180 -5.09 1.16 -1.14
N LYS A 181 -6.19 1.56 -1.82
CA LYS A 181 -7.13 2.54 -1.26
C LYS A 181 -7.76 2.05 0.04
N LEU A 182 -8.23 0.80 0.08
CA LEU A 182 -8.81 0.22 1.29
C LEU A 182 -7.79 0.16 2.42
N VAL A 183 -6.56 -0.28 2.14
CA VAL A 183 -5.46 -0.28 3.11
C VAL A 183 -5.19 1.13 3.65
N SER A 184 -5.12 2.13 2.77
CA SER A 184 -4.92 3.53 3.15
C SER A 184 -6.04 4.04 4.07
N ILE A 185 -7.30 3.73 3.77
CA ILE A 185 -8.45 4.11 4.61
C ILE A 185 -8.34 3.47 5.99
N ILE A 186 -8.09 2.15 6.08
CA ILE A 186 -7.98 1.43 7.35
C ILE A 186 -6.89 2.03 8.24
N LEU A 187 -5.73 2.38 7.66
CA LEU A 187 -4.61 2.96 8.39
C LEU A 187 -4.86 4.42 8.81
N THR A 188 -5.73 5.15 8.11
CA THR A 188 -6.05 6.57 8.39
C THR A 188 -7.11 6.74 9.48
N ILE A 189 -8.10 5.83 9.58
CA ILE A 189 -9.27 5.94 10.50
C ILE A 189 -8.90 6.19 11.98
N GLY A 190 -7.67 5.99 12.38
CA GLY A 190 -7.22 6.17 13.77
C GLY A 190 -6.43 7.43 14.07
N ASN A 191 -6.07 8.21 13.07
CA ASN A 191 -5.23 9.41 13.25
C ASN A 191 -6.06 10.69 13.51
N GLU A 192 -7.38 10.60 13.49
CA GLU A 192 -8.29 11.74 13.74
C GLU A 192 -8.68 11.91 15.23
N ARG A 193 -7.95 11.24 16.14
CA ARG A 193 -8.18 11.41 17.59
C ARG A 193 -7.05 12.10 18.28
#